data_5938f34b96fdde834b0f4e269c71ca92
#
_entry.id   5938f34b96fdde834b0f4e269c71ca92
#
_cell.length_a   1.000
_cell.length_b   1.000
_cell.length_c   1.000
_cell.angle_alpha   90.00
_cell.angle_beta   90.00
_cell.angle_gamma   90.00
#
_symmetry.space_group_name_H-M   'P 1'
#
loop_
_entity.id
_entity.type
_entity.pdbx_description
1 polymer ?
#
loop_
_entity_poly.entity_id
_entity_poly.type
_entity_poly.pdbx_seq_one_letter_code
_entity_poly.pdbx_strand_id
1 'polypeptide(L)'
;MNLIITDPVNISLTDYASPGVYLIQNKVTKEQADVKAKVLVSNGSAKVQPVKVDIKIWEDDKLVQQQDIKVTVDANDWATTGMDLTIRNPRLWNGRKDPFMYKAEISLLSEGQIIDRIVQPLGLRYYHVDAEEGFFLNGEHLKLKGVCRH
;
A
#
# COMPACT_ATOMS: atom_id res chain seq x y z
N MET A 1 14.73 -2.78 20.61
CA MET A 1 14.13 -4.05 20.18
C MET A 1 12.63 -3.90 20.32
N ASN A 2 11.85 -4.13 19.26
CA ASN A 2 10.39 -4.06 19.31
C ASN A 2 9.84 -5.49 19.31
N LEU A 3 8.89 -5.76 20.18
CA LEU A 3 8.11 -7.00 20.19
C LEU A 3 6.77 -6.73 19.52
N ILE A 4 6.43 -7.52 18.51
CA ILE A 4 5.13 -7.46 17.82
C ILE A 4 4.37 -8.72 18.20
N ILE A 5 3.14 -8.54 18.67
CA ILE A 5 2.23 -9.64 19.04
C ILE A 5 1.05 -9.56 18.06
N THR A 6 0.74 -10.66 17.41
CA THR A 6 -0.35 -10.80 16.45
C THR A 6 -1.24 -11.98 16.76
N ASP A 7 -2.43 -12.02 16.20
CA ASP A 7 -3.23 -13.23 16.11
C ASP A 7 -2.50 -14.30 15.26
N PRO A 8 -2.81 -15.59 15.43
CA PRO A 8 -2.27 -16.65 14.58
C PRO A 8 -2.51 -16.39 13.08
N VAL A 9 -3.61 -15.73 12.74
CA VAL A 9 -3.88 -15.25 11.38
C VAL A 9 -3.65 -13.74 11.32
N ASN A 10 -2.69 -13.30 10.52
CA ASN A 10 -2.26 -11.92 10.48
C ASN A 10 -1.77 -11.51 9.08
N ILE A 11 -1.59 -10.21 8.86
CA ILE A 11 -0.85 -9.69 7.71
C ILE A 11 0.62 -10.01 7.93
N SER A 12 1.24 -10.72 6.99
CA SER A 12 2.55 -11.36 7.18
C SER A 12 3.66 -10.36 7.48
N LEU A 13 4.38 -10.58 8.57
CA LEU A 13 5.56 -9.81 8.96
C LEU A 13 6.88 -10.49 8.53
N THR A 14 6.81 -11.68 7.92
CA THR A 14 7.99 -12.52 7.61
C THR A 14 8.48 -12.38 6.17
N ASP A 15 7.86 -11.53 5.37
CA ASP A 15 8.28 -11.26 3.99
C ASP A 15 9.35 -10.17 3.97
N TYR A 16 10.63 -10.56 4.09
CA TYR A 16 11.80 -9.67 4.10
C TYR A 16 11.71 -8.48 5.08
N ALA A 17 11.08 -8.70 6.24
CA ALA A 17 10.78 -7.65 7.21
C ALA A 17 9.92 -6.50 6.65
N SER A 18 9.19 -6.74 5.57
CA SER A 18 8.18 -5.82 5.04
C SER A 18 6.93 -5.84 5.91
N PRO A 19 6.06 -4.84 5.81
CA PRO A 19 4.78 -4.86 6.53
C PRO A 19 3.75 -5.83 5.91
N GLY A 20 4.14 -6.69 4.97
CA GLY A 20 3.24 -7.64 4.31
C GLY A 20 2.24 -7.02 3.32
N VAL A 21 2.36 -5.72 3.06
CA VAL A 21 1.51 -4.96 2.15
C VAL A 21 2.37 -4.17 1.17
N TYR A 22 2.07 -4.31 -0.12
CA TYR A 22 2.72 -3.59 -1.20
C TYR A 22 1.69 -2.79 -1.98
N LEU A 23 1.91 -1.49 -2.11
CA LEU A 23 1.09 -0.56 -2.88
C LEU A 23 1.86 -0.17 -4.15
N ILE A 24 1.59 -0.86 -5.24
CA ILE A 24 2.32 -0.75 -6.50
C ILE A 24 1.57 0.23 -7.41
N GLN A 25 2.22 1.34 -7.76
CA GLN A 25 1.67 2.33 -8.68
C GLN A 25 1.89 1.87 -10.12
N ASN A 26 0.84 1.37 -10.79
CA ASN A 26 0.92 0.88 -12.17
C ASN A 26 0.88 2.04 -13.17
N LYS A 27 -0.02 3.00 -12.94
CA LYS A 27 -0.17 4.18 -13.76
C LYS A 27 -0.60 5.35 -12.88
N VAL A 28 0.08 6.48 -13.00
CA VAL A 28 -0.30 7.72 -12.32
C VAL A 28 -0.28 8.85 -13.32
N THR A 29 -1.37 9.61 -13.37
CA THR A 29 -1.53 10.85 -14.13
C THR A 29 -2.22 11.88 -13.24
N LYS A 30 -2.46 13.09 -13.76
CA LYS A 30 -3.24 14.12 -13.04
C LYS A 30 -4.72 13.74 -12.91
N GLU A 31 -5.22 12.91 -13.84
CA GLU A 31 -6.63 12.52 -13.92
C GLU A 31 -6.93 11.22 -13.18
N GLN A 32 -5.92 10.34 -13.08
CA GLN A 32 -6.13 8.99 -12.52
C GLN A 32 -4.85 8.39 -11.99
N ALA A 33 -4.97 7.67 -10.88
CA ALA A 33 -3.93 6.79 -10.36
C ALA A 33 -4.48 5.37 -10.21
N ASP A 34 -3.80 4.40 -10.85
CA ASP A 34 -4.08 2.98 -10.73
C ASP A 34 -3.01 2.34 -9.84
N VAL A 35 -3.45 1.81 -8.71
CA VAL A 35 -2.61 1.22 -7.68
C VAL A 35 -3.02 -0.23 -7.47
N LYS A 36 -2.08 -1.14 -7.61
CA LYS A 36 -2.28 -2.54 -7.22
C LYS A 36 -1.82 -2.72 -5.78
N ALA A 37 -2.76 -3.09 -4.92
CA ALA A 37 -2.43 -3.52 -3.57
C ALA A 37 -2.21 -5.03 -3.55
N LYS A 38 -1.04 -5.46 -3.07
CA LYS A 38 -0.70 -6.85 -2.81
C LYS A 38 -0.60 -7.04 -1.30
N VAL A 39 -1.34 -8.00 -0.75
CA VAL A 39 -1.37 -8.28 0.68
C VAL A 39 -1.02 -9.74 0.91
N LEU A 40 -0.07 -9.99 1.81
CA LEU A 40 0.30 -11.32 2.25
C LEU A 40 -0.39 -11.61 3.58
N VAL A 41 -1.08 -12.74 3.66
CA VAL A 41 -1.76 -13.19 4.88
C VAL A 41 -1.14 -14.49 5.33
N SER A 42 -0.70 -14.55 6.57
CA SER A 42 -0.16 -15.77 7.21
C SER A 42 -1.21 -16.40 8.10
N ASN A 43 -1.26 -17.73 8.14
CA ASN A 43 -2.09 -18.50 9.04
C ASN A 43 -1.21 -19.50 9.83
N GLY A 44 -0.87 -19.16 11.05
CA GLY A 44 -0.14 -20.05 11.98
C GLY A 44 -1.04 -21.00 12.76
N SER A 45 -2.33 -21.10 12.45
CA SER A 45 -3.25 -22.04 13.08
C SER A 45 -3.28 -23.39 12.37
N ALA A 46 -3.72 -24.43 13.09
CA ALA A 46 -3.84 -25.79 12.53
C ALA A 46 -5.13 -26.00 11.69
N LYS A 47 -5.84 -24.93 11.34
CA LYS A 47 -7.10 -25.00 10.58
C LYS A 47 -7.04 -24.04 9.40
N VAL A 48 -7.74 -24.40 8.32
CA VAL A 48 -8.01 -23.49 7.20
C VAL A 48 -8.81 -22.28 7.68
N GLN A 49 -8.40 -21.08 7.29
CA GLN A 49 -9.02 -19.83 7.74
C GLN A 49 -9.53 -19.00 6.55
N PRO A 50 -10.86 -18.84 6.41
CA PRO A 50 -11.42 -17.86 5.52
C PRO A 50 -11.35 -16.47 6.17
N VAL A 51 -10.75 -15.52 5.49
CA VAL A 51 -10.63 -14.14 5.97
C VAL A 51 -11.00 -13.15 4.87
N LYS A 52 -11.27 -11.92 5.24
CA LYS A 52 -11.50 -10.82 4.32
C LYS A 52 -10.42 -9.76 4.50
N VAL A 53 -9.80 -9.34 3.42
CA VAL A 53 -8.92 -8.18 3.37
C VAL A 53 -9.71 -6.99 2.88
N ASP A 54 -9.81 -5.93 3.67
CA ASP A 54 -10.46 -4.66 3.34
C ASP A 54 -9.39 -3.57 3.25
N ILE A 55 -9.38 -2.82 2.15
CA ILE A 55 -8.47 -1.71 1.93
C ILE A 55 -9.27 -0.43 1.77
N LYS A 56 -8.89 0.58 2.55
CA LYS A 56 -9.43 1.93 2.49
C LYS A 56 -8.33 2.93 2.20
N ILE A 57 -8.57 3.81 1.23
CA ILE A 57 -7.67 4.92 0.94
C ILE A 57 -8.34 6.22 1.36
N TRP A 58 -7.64 6.97 2.20
CA TRP A 58 -8.11 8.21 2.79
C TRP A 58 -7.29 9.39 2.29
N GLU A 59 -8.01 10.46 1.91
CA GLU A 59 -7.48 11.79 1.70
C GLU A 59 -7.85 12.62 2.92
N ASP A 60 -6.89 12.85 3.82
CA ASP A 60 -7.16 13.36 5.16
C ASP A 60 -8.24 12.50 5.87
N ASP A 61 -9.42 13.06 6.15
CA ASP A 61 -10.54 12.34 6.77
C ASP A 61 -11.60 11.85 5.76
N LYS A 62 -11.36 12.06 4.46
CA LYS A 62 -12.28 11.66 3.40
C LYS A 62 -11.90 10.29 2.84
N LEU A 63 -12.82 9.34 2.89
CA LEU A 63 -12.66 8.06 2.18
C LEU A 63 -12.79 8.29 0.67
N VAL A 64 -11.71 8.03 -0.09
CA VAL A 64 -11.68 8.23 -1.54
C VAL A 64 -11.78 6.93 -2.33
N GLN A 65 -11.36 5.81 -1.73
CA GLN A 65 -11.47 4.49 -2.34
C GLN A 65 -11.57 3.41 -1.27
N GLN A 66 -12.38 2.38 -1.54
CA GLN A 66 -12.46 1.17 -0.72
C GLN A 66 -12.68 -0.04 -1.59
N GLN A 67 -12.04 -1.13 -1.24
CA GLN A 67 -12.23 -2.43 -1.88
C GLN A 67 -11.93 -3.55 -0.89
N ASP A 68 -12.65 -4.67 -0.99
CA ASP A 68 -12.39 -5.85 -0.21
C ASP A 68 -12.33 -7.12 -1.05
N ILE A 69 -11.65 -8.13 -0.55
CA ILE A 69 -11.55 -9.45 -1.15
C ILE A 69 -11.54 -10.52 -0.07
N LYS A 70 -12.20 -11.63 -0.35
CA LYS A 70 -12.11 -12.84 0.50
C LYS A 70 -10.95 -13.70 0.05
N VAL A 71 -10.20 -14.21 1.00
CA VAL A 71 -9.10 -15.15 0.79
C VAL A 71 -9.20 -16.29 1.80
N THR A 72 -8.89 -17.50 1.36
CA THR A 72 -8.77 -18.67 2.24
C THR A 72 -7.30 -18.99 2.37
N VAL A 73 -6.83 -19.15 3.61
CA VAL A 73 -5.44 -19.47 3.91
C VAL A 73 -5.39 -20.83 4.58
N ASP A 74 -4.63 -21.75 4.00
CA ASP A 74 -4.47 -23.11 4.52
C ASP A 74 -3.78 -23.12 5.88
N ALA A 75 -3.94 -24.22 6.60
CA ALA A 75 -3.35 -24.39 7.94
C ALA A 75 -1.82 -24.36 7.87
N ASN A 76 -1.19 -23.56 8.75
CA ASN A 76 0.27 -23.37 8.82
C ASN A 76 0.88 -22.92 7.48
N ASP A 77 0.15 -22.10 6.71
CA ASP A 77 0.56 -21.63 5.40
C ASP A 77 0.32 -20.11 5.27
N TRP A 78 0.58 -19.58 4.09
CA TRP A 78 0.35 -18.19 3.75
C TRP A 78 -0.29 -18.07 2.36
N ALA A 79 -1.03 -17.00 2.14
CA ALA A 79 -1.62 -16.66 0.86
C ALA A 79 -1.31 -15.22 0.48
N THR A 80 -1.22 -14.98 -0.83
CA THR A 80 -1.14 -13.63 -1.38
C THR A 80 -2.43 -13.29 -2.07
N THR A 81 -2.97 -12.10 -1.81
CA THR A 81 -4.09 -11.55 -2.54
C THR A 81 -3.74 -10.20 -3.15
N GLY A 82 -4.44 -9.81 -4.21
CA GLY A 82 -4.23 -8.55 -4.90
C GLY A 82 -5.56 -7.89 -5.27
N MET A 83 -5.58 -6.56 -5.18
CA MET A 83 -6.72 -5.72 -5.55
C MET A 83 -6.22 -4.54 -6.38
N ASP A 84 -6.97 -4.19 -7.43
CA ASP A 84 -6.69 -3.02 -8.25
C ASP A 84 -7.57 -1.86 -7.77
N LEU A 85 -6.95 -0.77 -7.38
CA LEU A 85 -7.57 0.44 -6.84
C LEU A 85 -7.39 1.57 -7.85
N THR A 86 -8.45 2.32 -8.11
CA THR A 86 -8.38 3.51 -8.98
C THR A 86 -8.81 4.75 -8.21
N ILE A 87 -7.93 5.73 -8.15
CA ILE A 87 -8.20 7.04 -7.53
C ILE A 87 -8.33 8.08 -8.67
N ARG A 88 -9.48 8.73 -8.76
CA ARG A 88 -9.75 9.75 -9.78
C ARG A 88 -9.32 11.13 -9.29
N ASN A 89 -8.73 11.94 -10.20
CA ASN A 89 -8.20 13.28 -9.92
C ASN A 89 -7.34 13.29 -8.63
N PRO A 90 -6.30 12.44 -8.56
CA PRO A 90 -5.53 12.28 -7.34
C PRO A 90 -4.75 13.55 -7.00
N ARG A 91 -4.66 13.90 -5.72
CA ARG A 91 -3.67 14.84 -5.22
C ARG A 91 -2.31 14.17 -5.25
N LEU A 92 -1.41 14.70 -6.08
CA LEU A 92 -0.10 14.11 -6.29
C LEU A 92 0.89 14.58 -5.21
N TRP A 93 1.73 13.67 -4.75
CA TRP A 93 2.89 14.02 -3.95
C TRP A 93 3.90 14.78 -4.81
N ASN A 94 4.20 16.04 -4.47
CA ASN A 94 5.07 16.91 -5.24
C ASN A 94 6.32 17.35 -4.46
N GLY A 95 6.99 16.38 -3.84
CA GLY A 95 8.22 16.60 -3.11
C GLY A 95 8.05 17.60 -1.97
N ARG A 96 8.94 18.58 -1.89
CA ARG A 96 8.91 19.60 -0.82
C ARG A 96 7.84 20.68 -1.04
N LYS A 97 7.32 20.84 -2.25
CA LYS A 97 6.28 21.82 -2.57
C LYS A 97 4.93 21.41 -2.00
N ASP A 98 4.58 20.14 -2.16
CA ASP A 98 3.36 19.53 -1.61
C ASP A 98 3.65 18.06 -1.25
N PRO A 99 4.07 17.79 -0.01
CA PRO A 99 4.43 16.44 0.46
C PRO A 99 3.20 15.59 0.82
N PHE A 100 2.06 15.83 0.18
CA PHE A 100 0.82 15.15 0.50
C PHE A 100 0.92 13.63 0.32
N MET A 101 0.38 12.89 1.28
CA MET A 101 0.27 11.44 1.23
C MET A 101 -1.12 10.99 1.65
N TYR A 102 -1.72 10.12 0.86
CA TYR A 102 -2.89 9.37 1.27
C TYR A 102 -2.53 8.42 2.41
N LYS A 103 -3.53 8.11 3.24
CA LYS A 103 -3.45 7.06 4.23
C LYS A 103 -4.12 5.80 3.66
N ALA A 104 -3.34 4.75 3.44
CA ALA A 104 -3.85 3.43 3.09
C ALA A 104 -4.03 2.61 4.37
N GLU A 105 -5.26 2.25 4.69
CA GLU A 105 -5.62 1.40 5.82
C GLU A 105 -6.02 0.03 5.30
N ILE A 106 -5.31 -0.99 5.74
CA ILE A 106 -5.54 -2.39 5.36
C ILE A 106 -5.95 -3.15 6.61
N SER A 107 -7.16 -3.72 6.60
CA SER A 107 -7.71 -4.49 7.70
C SER A 107 -7.92 -5.94 7.27
N LEU A 108 -7.51 -6.86 8.14
CA LEU A 108 -7.82 -8.28 8.03
C LEU A 108 -8.98 -8.61 8.94
N LEU A 109 -10.04 -9.19 8.38
CA LEU A 109 -11.25 -9.53 9.14
C LEU A 109 -11.49 -11.03 9.12
N SER A 110 -11.83 -11.58 10.28
CA SER A 110 -12.36 -12.93 10.45
C SER A 110 -13.72 -12.86 11.13
N GLU A 111 -14.72 -13.54 10.60
CA GLU A 111 -16.10 -13.54 11.14
C GLU A 111 -16.67 -12.14 11.37
N GLY A 112 -16.27 -11.14 10.56
CA GLY A 112 -16.71 -9.77 10.65
C GLY A 112 -15.96 -8.91 11.69
N GLN A 113 -15.02 -9.47 12.44
CA GLN A 113 -14.17 -8.75 13.39
C GLN A 113 -12.79 -8.47 12.78
N ILE A 114 -12.25 -7.28 13.03
CA ILE A 114 -10.89 -6.94 12.65
C ILE A 114 -9.93 -7.67 13.58
N ILE A 115 -9.10 -8.55 13.01
CA ILE A 115 -8.08 -9.32 13.73
C ILE A 115 -6.67 -8.75 13.53
N ASP A 116 -6.45 -7.98 12.45
CA ASP A 116 -5.19 -7.28 12.23
C ASP A 116 -5.42 -6.03 11.37
N ARG A 117 -4.56 -5.02 11.53
CA ARG A 117 -4.63 -3.78 10.78
C ARG A 117 -3.27 -3.12 10.60
N ILE A 118 -3.00 -2.69 9.37
CA ILE A 118 -1.82 -1.92 9.00
C ILE A 118 -2.26 -0.61 8.35
N VAL A 119 -1.54 0.45 8.67
CA VAL A 119 -1.69 1.76 8.04
C VAL A 119 -0.38 2.15 7.40
N GLN A 120 -0.43 2.51 6.11
CA GLN A 120 0.74 2.93 5.33
C GLN A 120 0.48 4.26 4.63
N PRO A 121 1.51 5.12 4.47
CA PRO A 121 1.42 6.28 3.60
C PRO A 121 1.48 5.85 2.13
N LEU A 122 0.69 6.54 1.28
CA LEU A 122 0.68 6.35 -0.17
C LEU A 122 0.85 7.69 -0.87
N GLY A 123 2.06 7.98 -1.35
CA GLY A 123 2.37 9.18 -2.13
C GLY A 123 2.28 8.89 -3.63
N LEU A 124 1.22 9.36 -4.27
CA LEU A 124 0.99 9.15 -5.70
C LEU A 124 1.82 10.14 -6.52
N ARG A 125 2.64 9.63 -7.45
CA ARG A 125 3.48 10.44 -8.32
C ARG A 125 3.85 9.69 -9.60
N TYR A 126 4.18 10.46 -10.63
CA TYR A 126 4.87 9.94 -11.81
C TYR A 126 6.11 10.78 -12.08
N TYR A 127 7.06 10.21 -12.76
CA TYR A 127 8.28 10.90 -13.18
C TYR A 127 8.77 10.37 -14.52
N HIS A 128 9.55 11.19 -15.18
CA HIS A 128 10.36 10.75 -16.32
C HIS A 128 11.71 11.47 -16.28
N VAL A 129 12.65 10.89 -17.01
CA VAL A 129 13.99 11.46 -17.20
C VAL A 129 14.16 11.72 -18.67
N ASP A 130 14.48 12.95 -19.01
CA ASP A 130 14.89 13.35 -20.34
C ASP A 130 16.41 13.50 -20.40
N ALA A 131 17.04 13.09 -21.54
CA ALA A 131 18.48 13.09 -21.67
C ALA A 131 19.09 14.50 -21.74
N GLU A 132 18.33 15.47 -22.25
CA GLU A 132 18.77 16.86 -22.41
C GLU A 132 18.23 17.78 -21.31
N GLU A 133 16.95 17.60 -20.94
CA GLU A 133 16.25 18.45 -19.99
C GLU A 133 16.32 17.95 -18.56
N GLY A 134 16.64 16.65 -18.31
CA GLY A 134 16.84 16.08 -16.99
C GLY A 134 15.59 15.47 -16.36
N PHE A 135 15.37 15.68 -15.07
CA PHE A 135 14.34 14.99 -14.29
C PHE A 135 13.06 15.81 -14.18
N PHE A 136 11.92 15.16 -14.43
CA PHE A 136 10.59 15.72 -14.27
C PHE A 136 9.77 14.94 -13.24
N LEU A 137 9.15 15.66 -12.32
CA LEU A 137 8.21 15.13 -11.34
C LEU A 137 6.81 15.68 -11.64
N ASN A 138 5.83 14.79 -11.84
CA ASN A 138 4.44 15.15 -12.16
C ASN A 138 4.32 16.11 -13.35
N GLY A 139 5.25 15.99 -14.33
CA GLY A 139 5.31 16.83 -15.52
C GLY A 139 6.01 18.18 -15.32
N GLU A 140 6.52 18.49 -14.14
CA GLU A 140 7.31 19.70 -13.88
C GLU A 140 8.79 19.37 -13.80
N HIS A 141 9.63 20.18 -14.48
CA HIS A 141 11.08 20.05 -14.38
C HIS A 141 11.55 20.26 -12.94
N LEU A 142 12.36 19.34 -12.44
CA LEU A 142 12.89 19.38 -11.07
C LEU A 142 14.40 19.17 -11.07
N LYS A 143 15.15 20.18 -10.66
CA LYS A 143 16.59 20.05 -10.45
C LYS A 143 16.86 19.24 -9.17
N LEU A 144 17.38 18.02 -9.35
CA LEU A 144 17.81 17.19 -8.24
C LEU A 144 19.13 17.74 -7.67
N LYS A 145 19.19 17.87 -6.34
CA LYS A 145 20.38 18.24 -5.60
C LYS A 145 20.69 17.12 -4.63
N GLY A 146 21.84 16.53 -4.76
CA GLY A 146 22.28 15.43 -3.92
C GLY A 146 23.73 15.60 -3.48
N VAL A 147 24.10 14.90 -2.42
CA VAL A 147 25.47 14.76 -1.93
C VAL A 147 25.78 13.29 -1.74
N CYS A 148 27.00 12.89 -2.05
CA CYS A 148 27.49 11.55 -1.73
C CYS A 148 28.19 11.62 -0.38
N ARG A 149 27.80 10.79 0.57
CA ARG A 149 28.46 10.65 1.86
C ARG A 149 28.93 9.20 2.01
N HIS A 150 30.24 9.06 2.15
CA HIS A 150 30.89 7.78 2.42
C HIS A 150 31.15 7.61 3.91
#